data_eaad295b9207dd289a52a3f9e6625c30
#
_entry.id   eaad295b9207dd289a52a3f9e6625c30
#
_cell.length_a   1.000
_cell.length_b   1.000
_cell.length_c   1.000
_cell.angle_alpha   90.00
_cell.angle_beta   90.00
_cell.angle_gamma   90.00
#
_symmetry.space_group_name_H-M   'P 1'
#
loop_
_entity.id
_entity.type
_entity.pdbx_description
1 polymer ?
#
loop_
_entity_poly.entity_id
_entity_poly.type
_entity_poly.pdbx_seq_one_letter_code
_entity_poly.pdbx_strand_id
1 'polypeptide(L)'
;GANHEIIFTQEMEDENYASNPINRCYFCKTELYDKLQVVAKERGIGYILDGLNADDVGDYRPGMKAAKEHLIISPLKDAGITKNEIREIAKGMGLPNWDKPSSPCLSSRFPYGTIITLKGLRMVDKGETFLRELGVKGNLRVRYLEKMARIEVESSEFGIITENYEKINSHFRTLGFEVVELDLRGFKSG
;
A
#
# COMPACT_ATOMS: atom_id res chain seq x y z
N GLY A 1 22.06 8.00 -6.16
CA GLY A 1 23.20 7.77 -5.37
C GLY A 1 22.98 7.55 -3.87
N ALA A 2 21.78 7.12 -3.41
CA ALA A 2 21.58 6.75 -2.00
C ALA A 2 21.99 5.27 -1.78
N ASN A 3 22.57 4.98 -0.61
CA ASN A 3 22.77 3.62 -0.18
C ASN A 3 21.40 2.98 0.05
N HIS A 4 21.19 1.79 -0.50
CA HIS A 4 19.92 1.09 -0.44
C HIS A 4 20.12 -0.36 -0.01
N GLU A 5 19.21 -0.84 0.85
CA GLU A 5 19.18 -2.23 1.31
C GLU A 5 17.75 -2.74 1.37
N ILE A 6 17.55 -4.00 1.03
CA ILE A 6 16.25 -4.69 1.12
C ILE A 6 16.25 -5.53 2.38
N ILE A 7 15.28 -5.29 3.25
CA ILE A 7 15.03 -6.06 4.47
C ILE A 7 13.77 -6.90 4.25
N PHE A 8 13.85 -8.19 4.54
CA PHE A 8 12.71 -9.09 4.47
C PHE A 8 12.00 -9.15 5.81
N THR A 9 10.71 -8.90 5.77
CA THR A 9 9.79 -8.97 6.90
C THR A 9 8.99 -10.27 6.88
N GLN A 10 8.46 -10.68 8.04
CA GLN A 10 7.72 -11.93 8.23
C GLN A 10 6.34 -11.68 8.84
N GLU A 11 5.78 -10.47 8.66
CA GLU A 11 4.48 -10.10 9.21
C GLU A 11 3.35 -11.07 8.86
N MET A 12 3.49 -11.83 7.76
CA MET A 12 2.52 -12.85 7.37
C MET A 12 2.51 -14.08 8.29
N GLU A 13 3.54 -14.27 9.10
CA GLU A 13 3.63 -15.33 10.10
C GLU A 13 3.01 -14.91 11.44
N ASP A 14 2.75 -13.61 11.62
CA ASP A 14 2.05 -13.08 12.80
C ASP A 14 0.53 -13.17 12.62
N GLU A 15 -0.13 -13.99 13.43
CA GLU A 15 -1.59 -14.14 13.42
C GLU A 15 -2.32 -12.82 13.69
N ASN A 16 -1.73 -11.93 14.51
CA ASN A 16 -2.30 -10.62 14.77
C ASN A 16 -2.32 -9.75 13.51
N TYR A 17 -1.36 -9.90 12.62
CA TYR A 17 -1.39 -9.25 11.31
C TYR A 17 -2.29 -9.99 10.32
N ALA A 18 -2.12 -11.30 10.18
CA ALA A 18 -2.79 -12.13 9.17
C ALA A 18 -4.32 -12.15 9.35
N SER A 19 -4.83 -12.07 10.57
CA SER A 19 -6.27 -11.94 10.86
C SER A 19 -6.90 -10.63 10.39
N ASN A 20 -6.07 -9.68 9.93
CA ASN A 20 -6.48 -8.41 9.34
C ASN A 20 -7.39 -7.53 10.23
N PRO A 21 -7.01 -7.28 11.48
CA PRO A 21 -7.76 -6.39 12.35
C PRO A 21 -7.61 -4.92 11.90
N ILE A 22 -8.46 -4.05 12.44
CA ILE A 22 -8.44 -2.61 12.14
C ILE A 22 -7.08 -1.95 12.46
N ASN A 23 -6.36 -2.49 13.45
CA ASN A 23 -5.03 -2.04 13.86
C ASN A 23 -3.88 -2.85 13.22
N ARG A 24 -4.14 -3.60 12.14
CA ARG A 24 -3.14 -4.41 11.42
C ARG A 24 -1.82 -3.67 11.19
N CYS A 25 -1.89 -2.37 10.80
CA CYS A 25 -0.68 -1.59 10.53
C CYS A 25 0.23 -1.40 11.74
N TYR A 26 -0.29 -1.54 12.95
CA TYR A 26 0.53 -1.54 14.16
C TYR A 26 1.47 -2.74 14.18
N PHE A 27 0.95 -3.94 13.97
CA PHE A 27 1.75 -5.18 13.97
C PHE A 27 2.80 -5.19 12.84
N CYS A 28 2.39 -4.83 11.62
CA CYS A 28 3.31 -4.71 10.49
C CYS A 28 4.46 -3.73 10.74
N LYS A 29 4.16 -2.57 11.34
CA LYS A 29 5.17 -1.56 11.65
C LYS A 29 6.06 -1.97 12.83
N THR A 30 5.51 -2.65 13.83
CA THR A 30 6.28 -3.18 14.97
C THR A 30 7.36 -4.12 14.48
N GLU A 31 7.00 -5.13 13.67
CA GLU A 31 7.99 -6.07 13.11
C GLU A 31 9.06 -5.37 12.25
N LEU A 32 8.63 -4.43 11.40
CA LEU A 32 9.57 -3.66 10.57
C LEU A 32 10.57 -2.88 11.45
N TYR A 33 10.09 -2.21 12.49
CA TYR A 33 10.95 -1.40 13.34
C TYR A 33 11.87 -2.25 14.22
N ASP A 34 11.43 -3.40 14.70
CA ASP A 34 12.28 -4.36 15.42
C ASP A 34 13.47 -4.77 14.54
N LYS A 35 13.22 -5.13 13.28
CA LYS A 35 14.30 -5.48 12.33
C LYS A 35 15.21 -4.30 12.01
N LEU A 36 14.63 -3.11 11.81
CA LEU A 36 15.42 -1.90 11.55
C LEU A 36 16.31 -1.52 12.74
N GLN A 37 15.86 -1.71 13.98
CA GLN A 37 16.69 -1.47 15.17
C GLN A 37 17.89 -2.40 15.23
N VAL A 38 17.74 -3.67 14.86
CA VAL A 38 18.87 -4.62 14.76
C VAL A 38 19.88 -4.12 13.73
N VAL A 39 19.44 -3.80 12.51
CA VAL A 39 20.30 -3.30 11.45
C VAL A 39 20.98 -1.98 11.83
N ALA A 40 20.25 -1.06 12.45
CA ALA A 40 20.79 0.21 12.90
C ALA A 40 21.91 0.01 13.94
N LYS A 41 21.69 -0.89 14.91
CA LYS A 41 22.69 -1.24 15.92
C LYS A 41 23.95 -1.86 15.30
N GLU A 42 23.81 -2.81 14.40
CA GLU A 42 24.92 -3.48 13.71
C GLU A 42 25.77 -2.51 12.87
N ARG A 43 25.14 -1.45 12.35
CA ARG A 43 25.81 -0.46 11.49
C ARG A 43 26.19 0.83 12.20
N GLY A 44 25.96 0.94 13.49
CA GLY A 44 26.23 2.16 14.25
C GLY A 44 25.38 3.36 13.82
N ILE A 45 24.14 3.12 13.30
CA ILE A 45 23.19 4.16 12.92
C ILE A 45 22.43 4.60 14.17
N GLY A 46 22.52 5.88 14.51
CA GLY A 46 21.95 6.43 15.74
C GLY A 46 20.44 6.69 15.69
N TYR A 47 19.87 6.87 14.49
CA TYR A 47 18.46 7.26 14.32
C TYR A 47 17.80 6.51 13.20
N ILE A 48 16.53 6.14 13.40
CA ILE A 48 15.66 5.59 12.36
C ILE A 48 14.59 6.64 12.07
N LEU A 49 14.40 6.95 10.79
CA LEU A 49 13.45 7.96 10.32
C LEU A 49 12.36 7.30 9.50
N ASP A 50 11.16 7.90 9.51
CA ASP A 50 10.08 7.54 8.59
C ASP A 50 9.63 8.73 7.72
N GLY A 51 8.76 8.47 6.76
CA GLY A 51 8.24 9.46 5.81
C GLY A 51 6.86 10.02 6.19
N LEU A 52 6.43 9.97 7.46
CA LEU A 52 5.20 10.63 7.90
C LEU A 52 5.30 12.14 7.64
N ASN A 53 4.20 12.75 7.22
CA ASN A 53 4.09 14.17 6.91
C ASN A 53 2.96 14.85 7.70
N ALA A 54 2.78 16.17 7.54
CA ALA A 54 1.80 16.92 8.30
C ALA A 54 0.34 16.49 8.05
N ASP A 55 0.02 16.05 6.83
CA ASP A 55 -1.34 15.61 6.48
C ASP A 55 -1.72 14.25 7.13
N ASP A 56 -0.72 13.53 7.65
CA ASP A 56 -0.95 12.27 8.35
C ASP A 56 -1.40 12.46 9.81
N VAL A 57 -1.33 13.70 10.32
CA VAL A 57 -1.73 14.06 11.69
C VAL A 57 -3.26 14.19 11.76
N GLY A 58 -3.87 13.50 12.72
CA GLY A 58 -5.33 13.53 12.93
C GLY A 58 -6.08 12.38 12.26
N ASP A 59 -5.43 11.59 11.44
CA ASP A 59 -5.98 10.36 10.88
C ASP A 59 -5.75 9.16 11.82
N TYR A 60 -6.65 8.17 11.79
CA TYR A 60 -6.46 6.94 12.53
C TYR A 60 -5.37 6.08 11.89
N ARG A 61 -4.16 6.20 12.41
CA ARG A 61 -2.98 5.48 11.90
C ARG A 61 -2.32 4.63 12.98
N PRO A 62 -2.76 3.38 13.17
CA PRO A 62 -2.20 2.48 14.18
C PRO A 62 -0.68 2.33 14.10
N GLY A 63 -0.10 2.43 12.91
CA GLY A 63 1.35 2.39 12.70
C GLY A 63 2.12 3.55 13.36
N MET A 64 1.48 4.70 13.64
CA MET A 64 2.11 5.79 14.39
C MET A 64 2.38 5.43 15.85
N LYS A 65 1.52 4.58 16.44
CA LYS A 65 1.74 4.05 17.79
C LYS A 65 3.03 3.21 17.81
N ALA A 66 3.20 2.29 16.87
CA ALA A 66 4.42 1.51 16.73
C ALA A 66 5.67 2.40 16.54
N ALA A 67 5.58 3.42 15.67
CA ALA A 67 6.68 4.35 15.45
C ALA A 67 7.10 5.06 16.74
N LYS A 68 6.13 5.52 17.55
CA LYS A 68 6.40 6.16 18.84
C LYS A 68 7.06 5.21 19.84
N GLU A 69 6.57 3.97 19.95
CA GLU A 69 7.10 2.95 20.86
C GLU A 69 8.54 2.57 20.49
N HIS A 70 8.90 2.59 19.20
CA HIS A 70 10.24 2.29 18.69
C HIS A 70 11.14 3.52 18.54
N LEU A 71 10.72 4.68 19.04
CA LEU A 71 11.47 5.94 18.97
C LEU A 71 11.85 6.36 17.53
N ILE A 72 10.97 6.06 16.58
CA ILE A 72 11.15 6.47 15.19
C ILE A 72 10.89 7.98 15.05
N ILE A 73 11.75 8.68 14.36
CA ILE A 73 11.64 10.12 14.14
C ILE A 73 10.94 10.37 12.80
N SER A 74 10.00 11.31 12.78
CA SER A 74 9.23 11.70 11.59
C SER A 74 9.55 13.15 11.19
N PRO A 75 10.69 13.42 10.55
CA PRO A 75 11.19 14.80 10.39
C PRO A 75 10.24 15.69 9.56
N LEU A 76 9.60 15.14 8.54
CA LEU A 76 8.68 15.91 7.69
C LEU A 76 7.43 16.32 8.46
N LYS A 77 6.87 15.40 9.26
CA LYS A 77 5.75 15.68 10.16
C LYS A 77 6.14 16.73 11.22
N ASP A 78 7.31 16.55 11.84
CA ASP A 78 7.77 17.43 12.92
C ASP A 78 8.09 18.84 12.40
N ALA A 79 8.49 18.98 11.13
CA ALA A 79 8.67 20.25 10.43
C ALA A 79 7.36 20.82 9.87
N GLY A 80 6.22 20.15 10.02
CA GLY A 80 4.93 20.61 9.52
C GLY A 80 4.78 20.56 8.00
N ILE A 81 5.61 19.78 7.30
CA ILE A 81 5.63 19.74 5.83
C ILE A 81 4.50 18.84 5.32
N THR A 82 3.67 19.39 4.44
CA THR A 82 2.53 18.72 3.81
C THR A 82 2.96 17.85 2.62
N LYS A 83 2.08 16.93 2.20
CA LYS A 83 2.33 16.10 1.02
C LYS A 83 2.51 16.88 -0.28
N ASN A 84 1.81 18.01 -0.42
CA ASN A 84 1.95 18.87 -1.59
C ASN A 84 3.32 19.57 -1.59
N GLU A 85 3.75 20.09 -0.47
CA GLU A 85 5.10 20.69 -0.33
C GLU A 85 6.20 19.67 -0.58
N ILE A 86 6.05 18.42 -0.09
CA ILE A 86 7.00 17.33 -0.40
C ILE A 86 7.10 17.12 -1.90
N ARG A 87 5.97 17.11 -2.63
CA ARG A 87 5.97 16.94 -4.09
C ARG A 87 6.66 18.10 -4.81
N GLU A 88 6.40 19.33 -4.38
CA GLU A 88 7.06 20.52 -4.95
C GLU A 88 8.58 20.49 -4.72
N ILE A 89 9.00 20.15 -3.51
CA ILE A 89 10.43 20.00 -3.17
C ILE A 89 11.05 18.88 -4.02
N ALA A 90 10.40 17.71 -4.09
CA ALA A 90 10.90 16.58 -4.87
C ALA A 90 11.01 16.90 -6.37
N LYS A 91 10.04 17.66 -6.92
CA LYS A 91 10.08 18.18 -8.29
C LYS A 91 11.25 19.15 -8.49
N GLY A 92 11.44 20.08 -7.57
CA GLY A 92 12.56 21.02 -7.59
C GLY A 92 13.92 20.34 -7.52
N MET A 93 14.00 19.20 -6.82
CA MET A 93 15.21 18.37 -6.75
C MET A 93 15.39 17.44 -7.97
N GLY A 94 14.48 17.44 -8.93
CA GLY A 94 14.53 16.59 -10.13
C GLY A 94 14.27 15.12 -9.85
N LEU A 95 13.55 14.78 -8.75
CA LEU A 95 13.24 13.38 -8.45
C LEU A 95 12.16 12.85 -9.41
N PRO A 96 12.37 11.70 -10.08
CA PRO A 96 11.48 11.23 -11.16
C PRO A 96 10.11 10.73 -10.66
N ASN A 97 9.94 10.57 -9.34
CA ASN A 97 8.74 10.04 -8.71
C ASN A 97 7.95 11.10 -7.90
N TRP A 98 8.20 12.39 -8.16
CA TRP A 98 7.57 13.48 -7.43
C TRP A 98 6.03 13.49 -7.52
N ASP A 99 5.46 13.05 -8.64
CA ASP A 99 4.03 12.99 -8.93
C ASP A 99 3.40 11.60 -8.75
N LYS A 100 4.20 10.62 -8.26
CA LYS A 100 3.72 9.25 -8.11
C LYS A 100 2.44 9.19 -7.26
N PRO A 101 1.37 8.51 -7.74
CA PRO A 101 0.16 8.30 -6.97
C PRO A 101 0.42 7.57 -5.65
N SER A 102 -0.46 7.77 -4.66
CA SER A 102 -0.41 7.03 -3.41
C SER A 102 -0.56 5.53 -3.67
N SER A 103 0.39 4.74 -3.16
CA SER A 103 0.39 3.28 -3.33
C SER A 103 0.35 2.60 -1.97
N PRO A 104 -0.84 2.49 -1.34
CA PRO A 104 -0.97 1.76 -0.09
C PRO A 104 -0.66 0.27 -0.29
N CYS A 105 -0.29 -0.43 0.80
CA CYS A 105 0.06 -1.85 0.75
C CYS A 105 -1.08 -2.73 0.19
N LEU A 106 -0.75 -3.85 -0.45
CA LEU A 106 -1.75 -4.78 -1.03
C LEU A 106 -2.75 -5.30 0.00
N SER A 107 -2.34 -5.44 1.26
CA SER A 107 -3.24 -5.86 2.34
C SER A 107 -4.43 -4.91 2.55
N SER A 108 -4.33 -3.66 2.12
CA SER A 108 -5.46 -2.71 2.16
C SER A 108 -6.60 -3.05 1.18
N ARG A 109 -6.39 -4.03 0.30
CA ARG A 109 -7.42 -4.54 -0.62
C ARG A 109 -8.35 -5.54 0.03
N PHE A 110 -7.98 -6.03 1.21
CA PHE A 110 -8.77 -6.99 1.99
C PHE A 110 -9.66 -6.25 2.97
N PRO A 111 -10.97 -6.54 3.03
CA PRO A 111 -11.83 -6.03 4.08
C PRO A 111 -11.32 -6.44 5.47
N TYR A 112 -11.46 -5.58 6.46
CA TYR A 112 -11.07 -5.93 7.82
C TYR A 112 -11.77 -7.21 8.29
N GLY A 113 -11.01 -8.07 8.99
CA GLY A 113 -11.45 -9.39 9.42
C GLY A 113 -11.35 -10.49 8.36
N THR A 114 -11.09 -10.15 7.08
CA THR A 114 -10.75 -11.16 6.07
C THR A 114 -9.29 -11.54 6.21
N ILE A 115 -9.02 -12.83 6.41
CA ILE A 115 -7.65 -13.34 6.57
C ILE A 115 -6.80 -12.98 5.35
N ILE A 116 -5.66 -12.37 5.59
CA ILE A 116 -4.67 -12.06 4.56
C ILE A 116 -3.86 -13.34 4.29
N THR A 117 -3.78 -13.74 3.03
CA THR A 117 -2.98 -14.88 2.61
C THR A 117 -2.02 -14.49 1.49
N LEU A 118 -0.86 -15.15 1.41
CA LEU A 118 0.08 -14.93 0.30
C LEU A 118 -0.57 -15.21 -1.06
N LYS A 119 -1.47 -16.20 -1.12
CA LYS A 119 -2.25 -16.50 -2.34
C LYS A 119 -3.12 -15.30 -2.72
N GLY A 120 -3.91 -14.78 -1.79
CA GLY A 120 -4.79 -13.65 -2.03
C GLY A 120 -4.03 -12.38 -2.40
N LEU A 121 -2.90 -12.09 -1.74
CA LEU A 121 -2.02 -10.97 -2.10
C LEU A 121 -1.49 -11.08 -3.52
N ARG A 122 -1.04 -12.28 -3.94
CA ARG A 122 -0.59 -12.54 -5.32
C ARG A 122 -1.72 -12.40 -6.35
N MET A 123 -2.94 -12.80 -6.01
CA MET A 123 -4.11 -12.64 -6.88
C MET A 123 -4.39 -11.16 -7.14
N VAL A 124 -4.38 -10.35 -6.09
CA VAL A 124 -4.58 -8.89 -6.18
C VAL A 124 -3.45 -8.22 -6.97
N ASP A 125 -2.20 -8.51 -6.64
CA ASP A 125 -1.01 -7.95 -7.30
C ASP A 125 -1.02 -8.21 -8.80
N LYS A 126 -1.22 -9.47 -9.20
CA LYS A 126 -1.31 -9.85 -10.62
C LYS A 126 -2.52 -9.23 -11.32
N GLY A 127 -3.66 -9.11 -10.62
CA GLY A 127 -4.84 -8.43 -11.15
C GLY A 127 -4.59 -6.94 -11.41
N GLU A 128 -4.01 -6.22 -10.44
CA GLU A 128 -3.65 -4.81 -10.60
C GLU A 128 -2.59 -4.61 -11.70
N THR A 129 -1.58 -5.50 -11.77
CA THR A 129 -0.55 -5.47 -12.81
C THR A 129 -1.18 -5.64 -14.21
N PHE A 130 -2.04 -6.63 -14.38
CA PHE A 130 -2.72 -6.86 -15.65
C PHE A 130 -3.57 -5.67 -16.10
N LEU A 131 -4.28 -5.02 -15.17
CA LEU A 131 -5.07 -3.82 -15.49
C LEU A 131 -4.16 -2.64 -15.89
N ARG A 132 -2.98 -2.51 -15.28
CA ARG A 132 -1.95 -1.54 -15.71
C ARG A 132 -1.46 -1.81 -17.12
N GLU A 133 -1.22 -3.08 -17.47
CA GLU A 133 -0.82 -3.49 -18.82
C GLU A 133 -1.92 -3.21 -19.86
N LEU A 134 -3.21 -3.23 -19.48
CA LEU A 134 -4.33 -2.82 -20.32
C LEU A 134 -4.45 -1.31 -20.53
N GLY A 135 -3.66 -0.51 -19.80
CA GLY A 135 -3.60 0.94 -19.97
C GLY A 135 -4.25 1.78 -18.87
N VAL A 136 -4.70 1.17 -17.77
CA VAL A 136 -5.18 1.92 -16.59
C VAL A 136 -4.00 2.70 -15.99
N LYS A 137 -4.07 4.02 -15.92
CA LYS A 137 -2.97 4.91 -15.48
C LYS A 137 -3.24 5.56 -14.13
N GLY A 138 -4.51 5.89 -13.85
CA GLY A 138 -4.95 6.57 -12.64
C GLY A 138 -4.93 5.69 -11.39
N ASN A 139 -5.68 6.08 -10.38
CA ASN A 139 -5.82 5.28 -9.18
C ASN A 139 -6.56 3.97 -9.47
N LEU A 140 -6.02 2.88 -8.96
CA LEU A 140 -6.51 1.52 -9.20
C LEU A 140 -6.46 0.72 -7.91
N ARG A 141 -7.51 -0.05 -7.63
CA ARG A 141 -7.53 -1.12 -6.63
C ARG A 141 -8.32 -2.33 -7.12
N VAL A 142 -7.79 -3.50 -6.86
CA VAL A 142 -8.54 -4.76 -6.95
C VAL A 142 -8.85 -5.23 -5.54
N ARG A 143 -10.10 -5.04 -5.09
CA ARG A 143 -10.54 -5.52 -3.76
C ARG A 143 -10.69 -7.01 -3.77
N TYR A 144 -10.09 -7.65 -2.76
CA TYR A 144 -10.19 -9.07 -2.52
C TYR A 144 -11.43 -9.38 -1.67
N LEU A 145 -12.44 -9.97 -2.27
CA LEU A 145 -13.67 -10.40 -1.60
C LEU A 145 -13.80 -11.92 -1.72
N GLU A 146 -12.77 -12.63 -1.24
CA GLU A 146 -12.60 -14.09 -1.32
C GLU A 146 -12.61 -14.60 -2.77
N LYS A 147 -13.77 -15.00 -3.27
CA LYS A 147 -13.95 -15.50 -4.65
C LYS A 147 -14.22 -14.40 -5.67
N MET A 148 -14.44 -13.17 -5.22
CA MET A 148 -14.78 -12.05 -6.07
C MET A 148 -13.69 -10.99 -6.05
N ALA A 149 -13.35 -10.47 -7.24
CA ALA A 149 -12.54 -9.27 -7.43
C ALA A 149 -13.45 -8.08 -7.74
N ARG A 150 -13.35 -7.01 -6.95
CA ARG A 150 -14.00 -5.74 -7.30
C ARG A 150 -12.94 -4.75 -7.75
N ILE A 151 -13.07 -4.29 -8.99
CA ILE A 151 -12.18 -3.32 -9.62
C ILE A 151 -12.67 -1.91 -9.28
N GLU A 152 -11.81 -1.11 -8.68
CA GLU A 152 -12.02 0.31 -8.42
C GLU A 152 -11.01 1.11 -9.24
N VAL A 153 -11.49 1.89 -10.20
CA VAL A 153 -10.71 2.82 -11.03
C VAL A 153 -11.40 4.17 -11.09
N GLU A 154 -10.73 5.20 -11.55
CA GLU A 154 -11.36 6.48 -11.80
C GLU A 154 -12.43 6.35 -12.89
N SER A 155 -13.52 7.11 -12.78
CA SER A 155 -14.64 7.02 -13.74
C SER A 155 -14.22 7.31 -15.19
N SER A 156 -13.20 8.12 -15.40
CA SER A 156 -12.59 8.38 -16.72
C SER A 156 -11.98 7.13 -17.37
N GLU A 157 -11.68 6.09 -16.58
CA GLU A 157 -11.05 4.85 -17.05
C GLU A 157 -12.03 3.67 -17.16
N PHE A 158 -13.33 3.88 -16.88
CA PHE A 158 -14.35 2.82 -17.02
C PHE A 158 -14.40 2.22 -18.40
N GLY A 159 -14.19 3.03 -19.45
CA GLY A 159 -14.13 2.57 -20.84
C GLY A 159 -13.11 1.46 -21.05
N ILE A 160 -11.90 1.60 -20.47
CA ILE A 160 -10.84 0.59 -20.56
C ILE A 160 -11.31 -0.75 -19.97
N ILE A 161 -12.01 -0.71 -18.82
CA ILE A 161 -12.48 -1.92 -18.16
C ILE A 161 -13.63 -2.57 -18.94
N THR A 162 -14.60 -1.78 -19.37
CA THR A 162 -15.79 -2.32 -20.08
C THR A 162 -15.46 -2.87 -21.45
N GLU A 163 -14.60 -2.21 -22.22
CA GLU A 163 -14.15 -2.66 -23.54
C GLU A 163 -13.31 -3.94 -23.47
N ASN A 164 -12.59 -4.16 -22.36
CA ASN A 164 -11.75 -5.33 -22.15
C ASN A 164 -12.37 -6.36 -21.19
N TYR A 165 -13.68 -6.26 -20.89
CA TYR A 165 -14.30 -7.04 -19.82
C TYR A 165 -14.07 -8.56 -19.96
N GLU A 166 -14.26 -9.13 -21.14
CA GLU A 166 -14.08 -10.58 -21.36
C GLU A 166 -12.63 -11.02 -21.13
N LYS A 167 -11.68 -10.20 -21.57
CA LYS A 167 -10.25 -10.45 -21.34
C LYS A 167 -9.88 -10.38 -19.85
N ILE A 168 -10.43 -9.38 -19.15
CA ILE A 168 -10.23 -9.20 -17.71
C ILE A 168 -10.84 -10.38 -16.96
N ASN A 169 -12.10 -10.72 -17.25
CA ASN A 169 -12.80 -11.83 -16.58
C ASN A 169 -12.05 -13.16 -16.79
N SER A 170 -11.62 -13.46 -18.01
CA SER A 170 -10.85 -14.66 -18.32
C SER A 170 -9.53 -14.68 -17.54
N HIS A 171 -8.76 -13.60 -17.52
CA HIS A 171 -7.49 -13.52 -16.80
C HIS A 171 -7.70 -13.69 -15.29
N PHE A 172 -8.65 -12.97 -14.69
CA PHE A 172 -8.92 -13.03 -13.26
C PHE A 172 -9.37 -14.42 -12.80
N ARG A 173 -10.08 -15.15 -13.64
CA ARG A 173 -10.40 -16.57 -13.39
C ARG A 173 -9.15 -17.43 -13.28
N THR A 174 -8.13 -17.19 -14.12
CA THR A 174 -6.85 -17.92 -14.01
C THR A 174 -6.10 -17.59 -12.72
N LEU A 175 -6.34 -16.41 -12.14
CA LEU A 175 -5.79 -16.03 -10.84
C LEU A 175 -6.51 -16.70 -9.66
N GLY A 176 -7.74 -17.20 -9.87
CA GLY A 176 -8.55 -17.89 -8.87
C GLY A 176 -9.79 -17.12 -8.40
N PHE A 177 -10.14 -16.01 -9.04
CA PHE A 177 -11.43 -15.35 -8.81
C PHE A 177 -12.53 -16.03 -9.60
N GLU A 178 -13.74 -16.14 -9.04
CA GLU A 178 -14.92 -16.69 -9.72
C GLU A 178 -15.77 -15.58 -10.34
N VAL A 179 -15.76 -14.39 -9.73
CA VAL A 179 -16.55 -13.22 -10.14
C VAL A 179 -15.67 -11.99 -10.24
N VAL A 180 -15.90 -11.17 -11.26
CA VAL A 180 -15.24 -9.88 -11.44
C VAL A 180 -16.29 -8.79 -11.56
N GLU A 181 -16.19 -7.75 -10.73
CA GLU A 181 -17.07 -6.60 -10.74
C GLU A 181 -16.30 -5.31 -10.99
N LEU A 182 -16.91 -4.34 -11.66
CA LEU A 182 -16.47 -2.95 -11.69
C LEU A 182 -17.31 -2.15 -10.69
N ASP A 183 -16.67 -1.45 -9.75
CA ASP A 183 -17.39 -0.55 -8.84
C ASP A 183 -17.72 0.76 -9.57
N LEU A 184 -19.01 0.92 -9.93
CA LEU A 184 -19.49 2.10 -10.64
C LEU A 184 -19.47 3.40 -9.81
N ARG A 185 -19.17 3.32 -8.50
CA ARG A 185 -18.91 4.50 -7.66
C ARG A 185 -17.52 5.08 -7.90
N GLY A 186 -16.69 4.37 -8.64
CA GLY A 186 -15.32 4.73 -8.93
C GLY A 186 -14.37 4.54 -7.75
N PHE A 187 -13.10 4.87 -7.99
CA PHE A 187 -12.07 4.84 -6.96
C PHE A 187 -12.37 5.83 -5.84
N LYS A 188 -12.27 5.39 -4.59
CA LYS A 188 -12.32 6.24 -3.41
C LYS A 188 -11.04 6.05 -2.59
N SER A 189 -10.36 7.16 -2.31
CA SER A 189 -9.30 7.16 -1.30
C SER A 189 -9.94 6.82 0.05
N GLY A 190 -9.49 5.76 0.69
CA GLY A 190 -9.89 5.41 2.06
C GLY A 190 -9.05 6.15 3.05
#